data_c0de7d56965ce5f908e7c4aeb7d56b5f
#
_entry.id   c0de7d56965ce5f908e7c4aeb7d56b5f
#
_cell.length_a   1.000
_cell.length_b   1.000
_cell.length_c   1.000
_cell.angle_alpha   90.00
_cell.angle_beta   90.00
_cell.angle_gamma   90.00
#
_symmetry.space_group_name_H-M   'P 1'
#
loop_
_entity.id
_entity.type
_entity.pdbx_description
1 polymer ?
#
loop_
_entity_poly.entity_id
_entity_poly.type
_entity_poly.pdbx_seq_one_letter_code
_entity_poly.pdbx_strand_id
1 'polypeptide(L)'
;MDWIQHWNLQGKHAFLSPSGYSWLGYDAEKMAKYYENKQNVARGTALHEMASQLIKSKTELAPKKKALNLFVNDCIRDGMSSEVLLYYSDYCFGTADGIKWDSDQLELRIYDLKTGVSKPSFKQLDIYAALFCLEYGVNPKKITIIQRLYQGNGYQEQVTIKDKARIEGENPGNIAWIMSHIKQMSKILEEKEAEIKPFKFW
;
A
#
# COMPACT_ATOMS: atom_id res chain seq x y z
N MET A 1 -22.43 -30.17 32.51
CA MET A 1 -21.29 -30.48 31.62
C MET A 1 -20.36 -29.27 31.66
N ASP A 2 -19.14 -29.45 32.11
CA ASP A 2 -18.17 -28.36 32.16
C ASP A 2 -17.42 -28.27 30.84
N TRP A 3 -17.41 -27.07 30.23
CA TRP A 3 -16.72 -26.84 28.97
C TRP A 3 -15.21 -26.80 29.17
N ILE A 4 -14.46 -27.55 28.31
CA ILE A 4 -13.00 -27.49 28.31
C ILE A 4 -12.56 -26.10 27.90
N GLN A 5 -11.75 -25.44 28.71
CA GLN A 5 -11.25 -24.09 28.49
C GLN A 5 -9.94 -24.13 27.69
N HIS A 6 -9.88 -23.35 26.62
CA HIS A 6 -8.71 -23.21 25.74
C HIS A 6 -8.18 -21.77 25.79
N TRP A 7 -7.74 -21.31 26.97
CA TRP A 7 -7.31 -19.93 27.20
C TRP A 7 -6.24 -19.44 26.27
N ASN A 8 -5.31 -20.33 25.85
CA ASN A 8 -4.24 -20.05 24.91
C ASN A 8 -4.73 -19.79 23.47
N LEU A 9 -5.97 -20.12 23.14
CA LEU A 9 -6.58 -19.91 21.83
C LEU A 9 -7.59 -18.76 21.79
N GLN A 10 -7.90 -18.17 22.94
CA GLN A 10 -8.86 -17.08 23.03
C GLN A 10 -8.41 -15.88 22.19
N GLY A 11 -9.30 -15.35 21.34
CA GLY A 11 -9.03 -14.25 20.41
C GLY A 11 -8.21 -14.62 19.17
N LYS A 12 -7.79 -15.88 19.03
CA LYS A 12 -7.08 -16.37 17.85
C LYS A 12 -8.05 -16.99 16.84
N HIS A 13 -7.73 -16.87 15.57
CA HIS A 13 -8.45 -17.53 14.49
C HIS A 13 -7.63 -18.70 13.94
N ALA A 14 -8.22 -19.89 13.95
CA ALA A 14 -7.60 -21.05 13.34
C ALA A 14 -7.54 -20.91 11.80
N PHE A 15 -6.56 -21.53 11.18
CA PHE A 15 -6.45 -21.59 9.72
C PHE A 15 -7.68 -22.25 9.09
N LEU A 16 -8.17 -23.34 9.70
CA LEU A 16 -9.40 -24.02 9.33
C LEU A 16 -10.54 -23.55 10.26
N SER A 17 -10.86 -22.26 10.23
CA SER A 17 -11.90 -21.72 11.09
C SER A 17 -13.30 -22.06 10.57
N PRO A 18 -14.29 -22.30 11.44
CA PRO A 18 -15.68 -22.55 11.04
C PRO A 18 -16.30 -21.38 10.26
N SER A 19 -15.95 -20.14 10.58
CA SER A 19 -16.42 -18.94 9.88
C SER A 19 -15.89 -18.83 8.46
N GLY A 20 -14.73 -19.42 8.18
CA GLY A 20 -14.09 -19.46 6.85
C GLY A 20 -14.28 -20.81 6.15
N TYR A 21 -15.43 -21.43 6.25
CA TYR A 21 -15.73 -22.82 5.87
C TYR A 21 -15.51 -23.23 4.41
N SER A 22 -15.11 -22.32 3.53
CA SER A 22 -14.82 -22.63 2.11
C SER A 22 -13.78 -23.74 1.91
N TRP A 23 -12.88 -23.94 2.90
CA TRP A 23 -11.88 -24.99 2.91
C TRP A 23 -12.46 -26.42 2.90
N LEU A 24 -13.72 -26.62 3.29
CA LEU A 24 -14.41 -27.91 3.19
C LEU A 24 -14.49 -28.43 1.75
N GLY A 25 -14.50 -27.54 0.76
CA GLY A 25 -14.50 -27.90 -0.67
C GLY A 25 -13.11 -27.96 -1.32
N TYR A 26 -12.01 -27.91 -0.54
CA TYR A 26 -10.66 -27.94 -1.07
C TYR A 26 -10.16 -29.38 -1.12
N ASP A 27 -9.55 -29.76 -2.24
CA ASP A 27 -8.67 -30.93 -2.31
C ASP A 27 -7.30 -30.64 -1.68
N ALA A 28 -6.43 -31.63 -1.60
CA ALA A 28 -5.12 -31.52 -0.98
C ALA A 28 -4.21 -30.48 -1.65
N GLU A 29 -4.24 -30.39 -2.97
CA GLU A 29 -3.43 -29.44 -3.75
C GLU A 29 -3.88 -27.99 -3.49
N LYS A 30 -5.18 -27.75 -3.55
CA LYS A 30 -5.78 -26.44 -3.28
C LYS A 30 -5.56 -26.01 -1.83
N MET A 31 -5.63 -26.93 -0.89
CA MET A 31 -5.36 -26.66 0.52
C MET A 31 -3.89 -26.29 0.73
N ALA A 32 -2.94 -27.02 0.15
CA ALA A 32 -1.51 -26.72 0.23
C ALA A 32 -1.23 -25.32 -0.32
N LYS A 33 -1.75 -25.01 -1.51
CA LYS A 33 -1.61 -23.69 -2.14
C LYS A 33 -2.24 -22.56 -1.33
N TYR A 34 -3.40 -22.80 -0.72
CA TYR A 34 -4.04 -21.84 0.17
C TYR A 34 -3.20 -21.54 1.40
N TYR A 35 -2.62 -22.59 2.01
CA TYR A 35 -1.70 -22.44 3.15
C TYR A 35 -0.44 -21.66 2.77
N GLU A 36 0.22 -22.01 1.66
CA GLU A 36 1.40 -21.31 1.15
C GLU A 36 1.11 -19.83 0.90
N ASN A 37 -0.03 -19.50 0.29
CA ASN A 37 -0.42 -18.11 0.04
C ASN A 37 -0.59 -17.32 1.35
N LYS A 38 -1.19 -17.92 2.38
CA LYS A 38 -1.33 -17.29 3.70
C LYS A 38 0.03 -17.06 4.37
N GLN A 39 0.94 -18.02 4.26
CA GLN A 39 2.31 -17.86 4.78
C GLN A 39 3.08 -16.76 4.03
N ASN A 40 2.92 -16.69 2.71
CA ASN A 40 3.56 -15.64 1.91
C ASN A 40 3.05 -14.24 2.25
N VAL A 41 1.75 -14.07 2.52
CA VAL A 41 1.17 -12.80 2.99
C VAL A 41 1.76 -12.41 4.35
N ALA A 42 1.81 -13.34 5.32
CA ALA A 42 2.38 -13.07 6.64
C ALA A 42 3.87 -12.68 6.57
N ARG A 43 4.65 -13.36 5.71
CA ARG A 43 6.05 -13.02 5.45
C ARG A 43 6.19 -11.64 4.82
N GLY A 44 5.30 -11.29 3.88
CA GLY A 44 5.27 -9.97 3.25
C GLY A 44 5.10 -8.87 4.31
N THR A 45 4.10 -9.00 5.18
CA THR A 45 3.83 -8.05 6.26
C THR A 45 5.04 -7.89 7.19
N ALA A 46 5.67 -8.99 7.63
CA ALA A 46 6.85 -8.95 8.48
C ALA A 46 8.05 -8.25 7.82
N LEU A 47 8.23 -8.40 6.50
CA LEU A 47 9.30 -7.72 5.76
C LEU A 47 9.06 -6.22 5.65
N HIS A 48 7.82 -5.77 5.44
CA HIS A 48 7.48 -4.33 5.45
C HIS A 48 7.70 -3.72 6.83
N GLU A 49 7.27 -4.38 7.89
CA GLU A 49 7.49 -3.92 9.26
C GLU A 49 8.98 -3.81 9.58
N MET A 50 9.79 -4.82 9.25
CA MET A 50 11.24 -4.79 9.42
C MET A 50 11.87 -3.65 8.61
N ALA A 51 11.48 -3.46 7.35
CA ALA A 51 11.97 -2.37 6.52
C ALA A 51 11.68 -1.00 7.15
N SER A 52 10.45 -0.80 7.64
CA SER A 52 10.06 0.43 8.33
C SER A 52 10.91 0.71 9.57
N GLN A 53 11.17 -0.30 10.40
CA GLN A 53 12.02 -0.17 11.59
C GLN A 53 13.46 0.22 11.21
N LEU A 54 14.04 -0.40 10.17
CA LEU A 54 15.37 -0.09 9.67
C LEU A 54 15.48 1.35 9.13
N ILE A 55 14.47 1.79 8.38
CA ILE A 55 14.41 3.17 7.86
C ILE A 55 14.31 4.18 9.01
N LYS A 56 13.42 3.95 9.99
CA LYS A 56 13.26 4.82 11.16
C LYS A 56 14.52 4.90 12.02
N SER A 57 15.22 3.78 12.20
CA SER A 57 16.50 3.72 12.94
C SER A 57 17.70 4.15 12.10
N LYS A 58 17.53 4.45 10.81
CA LYS A 58 18.60 4.76 9.84
C LYS A 58 19.68 3.66 9.80
N THR A 59 19.26 2.41 9.93
CA THR A 59 20.14 1.25 9.89
C THR A 59 20.21 0.69 8.48
N GLU A 60 21.31 0.93 7.78
CA GLU A 60 21.53 0.43 6.42
C GLU A 60 21.76 -1.08 6.40
N LEU A 61 21.27 -1.71 5.34
CA LEU A 61 21.53 -3.11 5.03
C LEU A 61 22.77 -3.22 4.13
N ALA A 62 23.43 -4.39 4.15
CA ALA A 62 24.54 -4.68 3.25
C ALA A 62 24.18 -4.34 1.79
N PRO A 63 25.10 -3.81 0.97
CA PRO A 63 24.85 -3.35 -0.40
C PRO A 63 24.67 -4.54 -1.36
N LYS A 64 23.55 -5.27 -1.20
CA LYS A 64 23.16 -6.40 -2.04
C LYS A 64 22.07 -5.98 -3.03
N LYS A 65 22.12 -6.52 -4.25
CA LYS A 65 21.07 -6.36 -5.25
C LYS A 65 19.83 -7.22 -4.88
N LYS A 66 19.13 -6.85 -3.81
CA LYS A 66 17.88 -7.43 -3.34
C LYS A 66 16.89 -6.29 -3.07
N ALA A 67 15.65 -6.47 -3.45
CA ALA A 67 14.62 -5.42 -3.33
C ALA A 67 14.58 -4.79 -1.93
N LEU A 68 14.59 -5.59 -0.87
CA LEU A 68 14.60 -5.12 0.50
C LEU A 68 15.82 -4.23 0.82
N ASN A 69 17.04 -4.69 0.43
CA ASN A 69 18.26 -3.94 0.71
C ASN A 69 18.28 -2.60 -0.05
N LEU A 70 17.88 -2.64 -1.33
CA LEU A 70 17.81 -1.44 -2.17
C LEU A 70 16.75 -0.47 -1.62
N PHE A 71 15.56 -0.96 -1.29
CA PHE A 71 14.46 -0.15 -0.76
C PHE A 71 14.86 0.57 0.55
N VAL A 72 15.36 -0.19 1.54
CA VAL A 72 15.76 0.37 2.84
C VAL A 72 16.86 1.40 2.66
N ASN A 73 17.93 1.05 1.94
CA ASN A 73 19.09 1.95 1.79
C ASN A 73 18.74 3.20 0.96
N ASP A 74 17.92 3.05 -0.09
CA ASP A 74 17.45 4.19 -0.89
C ASP A 74 16.52 5.09 -0.06
N CYS A 75 15.61 4.53 0.73
CA CYS A 75 14.75 5.32 1.62
C CYS A 75 15.57 6.12 2.66
N ILE A 76 16.60 5.50 3.25
CA ILE A 76 17.50 6.17 4.21
C ILE A 76 18.26 7.29 3.51
N ARG A 77 18.92 6.99 2.38
CA ARG A 77 19.71 7.96 1.60
C ARG A 77 18.87 9.15 1.14
N ASP A 78 17.67 8.90 0.66
CA ASP A 78 16.78 9.92 0.11
C ASP A 78 15.97 10.64 1.22
N GLY A 79 16.11 10.23 2.49
CA GLY A 79 15.45 10.84 3.64
C GLY A 79 13.92 10.64 3.63
N MET A 80 13.47 9.43 3.26
CA MET A 80 12.06 9.09 3.19
C MET A 80 11.46 8.85 4.58
N SER A 81 10.18 9.16 4.75
CA SER A 81 9.36 8.68 5.87
C SER A 81 8.74 7.34 5.50
N SER A 82 8.74 6.38 6.43
CA SER A 82 8.17 5.05 6.20
C SER A 82 6.81 4.88 6.87
N GLU A 83 5.94 4.06 6.27
CA GLU A 83 4.60 3.72 6.77
C GLU A 83 3.77 4.99 7.07
N VAL A 84 3.67 5.87 6.07
CA VAL A 84 2.89 7.11 6.19
C VAL A 84 1.47 6.86 5.70
N LEU A 85 0.50 7.05 6.61
CA LEU A 85 -0.92 7.02 6.27
C LEU A 85 -1.28 8.29 5.49
N LEU A 86 -1.86 8.10 4.31
CA LEU A 86 -2.47 9.16 3.50
C LEU A 86 -3.99 8.98 3.54
N TYR A 87 -4.71 10.05 3.77
CA TYR A 87 -6.15 10.02 4.02
C TYR A 87 -6.91 11.03 3.16
N TYR A 88 -8.01 10.61 2.62
CA TYR A 88 -9.00 11.49 1.99
C TYR A 88 -10.37 11.40 2.66
N SER A 89 -10.85 10.18 2.92
CA SER A 89 -12.12 9.90 3.59
C SER A 89 -12.07 8.54 4.26
N ASP A 90 -13.08 8.21 5.08
CA ASP A 90 -13.19 6.89 5.72
C ASP A 90 -13.29 5.73 4.70
N TYR A 91 -13.58 6.05 3.43
CA TYR A 91 -13.64 5.08 2.34
C TYR A 91 -12.38 5.06 1.47
N CYS A 92 -11.48 6.03 1.64
CA CYS A 92 -10.28 6.12 0.80
C CYS A 92 -9.08 6.65 1.57
N PHE A 93 -8.25 5.75 2.05
CA PHE A 93 -6.98 6.00 2.70
C PHE A 93 -6.03 4.81 2.46
N GLY A 94 -4.75 4.98 2.77
CA GLY A 94 -3.78 3.90 2.66
C GLY A 94 -2.42 4.31 3.18
N THR A 95 -1.56 3.32 3.46
CA THR A 95 -0.22 3.53 4.02
C THR A 95 0.82 3.35 2.93
N ALA A 96 1.63 4.37 2.68
CA ALA A 96 2.75 4.32 1.75
C ALA A 96 4.00 3.78 2.47
N ASP A 97 4.66 2.77 1.89
CA ASP A 97 5.86 2.13 2.46
C ASP A 97 7.00 3.14 2.66
N GLY A 98 7.21 4.02 1.68
CA GLY A 98 8.16 5.12 1.75
C GLY A 98 7.65 6.33 0.98
N ILE A 99 7.68 7.51 1.61
CA ILE A 99 7.23 8.76 0.98
C ILE A 99 8.09 9.93 1.44
N LYS A 100 8.31 10.91 0.55
CA LYS A 100 8.93 12.19 0.86
C LYS A 100 8.31 13.29 0.03
N TRP A 101 8.01 14.40 0.66
CA TRP A 101 7.68 15.66 0.01
C TRP A 101 8.82 16.68 0.20
N ASP A 102 9.29 17.24 -0.89
CA ASP A 102 10.23 18.35 -0.92
C ASP A 102 9.52 19.58 -1.47
N SER A 103 9.17 20.52 -0.60
CA SER A 103 8.45 21.75 -0.96
C SER A 103 9.27 22.71 -1.81
N ASP A 104 10.59 22.71 -1.64
CA ASP A 104 11.48 23.65 -2.34
C ASP A 104 11.71 23.20 -3.78
N GLN A 105 11.82 21.87 -3.98
CA GLN A 105 11.94 21.28 -5.31
C GLN A 105 10.60 21.03 -5.99
N LEU A 106 9.48 21.13 -5.24
CA LEU A 106 8.16 20.68 -5.67
C LEU A 106 8.21 19.23 -6.15
N GLU A 107 8.80 18.36 -5.34
CA GLU A 107 9.05 16.95 -5.68
C GLU A 107 8.41 16.01 -4.65
N LEU A 108 7.63 15.06 -5.15
CA LEU A 108 7.03 13.97 -4.37
C LEU A 108 7.72 12.66 -4.76
N ARG A 109 8.30 11.97 -3.78
CA ARG A 109 8.85 10.61 -3.96
C ARG A 109 7.96 9.60 -3.25
N ILE A 110 7.64 8.50 -3.94
CA ILE A 110 6.86 7.39 -3.38
C ILE A 110 7.55 6.09 -3.77
N TYR A 111 7.99 5.34 -2.77
CA TYR A 111 8.69 4.06 -2.92
C TYR A 111 7.87 2.95 -2.29
N ASP A 112 7.81 1.79 -2.96
CA ASP A 112 6.99 0.66 -2.54
C ASP A 112 7.77 -0.64 -2.68
N LEU A 113 7.74 -1.48 -1.64
CA LEU A 113 8.42 -2.76 -1.57
C LEU A 113 7.48 -3.90 -1.93
N LYS A 114 7.72 -4.59 -3.03
CA LYS A 114 6.95 -5.76 -3.45
C LYS A 114 7.65 -7.06 -3.05
N THR A 115 7.02 -7.80 -2.16
CA THR A 115 7.52 -9.09 -1.64
C THR A 115 6.96 -10.29 -2.43
N GLY A 116 5.93 -10.09 -3.23
CA GLY A 116 5.31 -11.11 -4.08
C GLY A 116 6.02 -11.31 -5.42
N VAL A 117 5.58 -12.34 -6.16
CA VAL A 117 6.12 -12.71 -7.48
C VAL A 117 5.31 -12.15 -8.66
N SER A 118 4.13 -11.60 -8.38
CA SER A 118 3.26 -11.02 -9.42
C SER A 118 3.91 -9.79 -10.03
N LYS A 119 3.67 -9.55 -11.33
CA LYS A 119 4.17 -8.34 -12.01
C LYS A 119 3.64 -7.09 -11.29
N PRO A 120 4.52 -6.20 -10.83
CA PRO A 120 4.10 -5.00 -10.12
C PRO A 120 3.46 -3.98 -11.08
N SER A 121 2.65 -3.08 -10.51
CA SER A 121 1.99 -2.01 -11.28
C SER A 121 2.10 -0.70 -10.50
N PHE A 122 2.40 0.38 -11.19
CA PHE A 122 2.47 1.74 -10.62
C PHE A 122 1.11 2.29 -10.17
N LYS A 123 0.00 1.64 -10.50
CA LYS A 123 -1.36 2.11 -10.14
C LYS A 123 -1.54 2.40 -8.64
N GLN A 124 -0.92 1.58 -7.79
CA GLN A 124 -0.97 1.81 -6.34
C GLN A 124 -0.26 3.11 -5.96
N LEU A 125 0.91 3.38 -6.54
CA LEU A 125 1.69 4.59 -6.29
C LEU A 125 0.99 5.81 -6.87
N ASP A 126 0.30 5.68 -8.02
CA ASP A 126 -0.54 6.75 -8.59
C ASP A 126 -1.69 7.12 -7.64
N ILE A 127 -2.30 6.12 -6.96
CA ILE A 127 -3.33 6.37 -5.95
C ILE A 127 -2.72 7.08 -4.74
N TYR A 128 -1.55 6.68 -4.24
CA TYR A 128 -0.87 7.39 -3.16
C TYR A 128 -0.52 8.83 -3.54
N ALA A 129 -0.05 9.07 -4.76
CA ALA A 129 0.20 10.42 -5.26
C ALA A 129 -1.10 11.25 -5.30
N ALA A 130 -2.21 10.66 -5.73
CA ALA A 130 -3.52 11.31 -5.73
C ALA A 130 -4.01 11.61 -4.31
N LEU A 131 -3.86 10.68 -3.36
CA LEU A 131 -4.19 10.88 -1.95
C LEU A 131 -3.36 12.01 -1.35
N PHE A 132 -2.04 12.03 -1.56
CA PHE A 132 -1.17 13.12 -1.15
C PHE A 132 -1.65 14.47 -1.69
N CYS A 133 -1.93 14.54 -2.98
CA CYS A 133 -2.40 15.77 -3.62
C CYS A 133 -3.75 16.24 -3.07
N LEU A 134 -4.66 15.30 -2.73
CA LEU A 134 -5.96 15.61 -2.13
C LEU A 134 -5.83 16.12 -0.69
N GLU A 135 -5.05 15.42 0.13
CA GLU A 135 -4.89 15.71 1.56
C GLU A 135 -4.17 17.04 1.79
N TYR A 136 -3.10 17.30 1.01
CA TYR A 136 -2.27 18.49 1.18
C TYR A 136 -2.61 19.64 0.21
N GLY A 137 -3.63 19.50 -0.62
CA GLY A 137 -4.06 20.56 -1.55
C GLY A 137 -3.05 20.84 -2.67
N VAL A 138 -2.21 19.86 -3.04
CA VAL A 138 -1.15 20.01 -4.04
C VAL A 138 -1.68 19.73 -5.44
N ASN A 139 -1.33 20.60 -6.40
CA ASN A 139 -1.69 20.37 -7.80
C ASN A 139 -0.68 19.41 -8.47
N PRO A 140 -1.09 18.20 -8.91
CA PRO A 140 -0.19 17.21 -9.48
C PRO A 140 0.51 17.66 -10.77
N LYS A 141 -0.05 18.66 -11.47
CA LYS A 141 0.58 19.23 -12.68
C LYS A 141 1.76 20.16 -12.39
N LYS A 142 1.88 20.63 -11.14
CA LYS A 142 2.91 21.59 -10.72
C LYS A 142 4.08 20.95 -9.98
N ILE A 143 4.08 19.64 -9.84
CA ILE A 143 5.09 18.90 -9.07
C ILE A 143 5.75 17.81 -9.92
N THR A 144 6.97 17.47 -9.59
CA THR A 144 7.63 16.26 -10.09
C THR A 144 7.27 15.10 -9.17
N ILE A 145 6.87 13.97 -9.74
CA ILE A 145 6.53 12.77 -8.97
C ILE A 145 7.48 11.65 -9.39
N ILE A 146 8.23 11.12 -8.44
CA ILE A 146 9.16 10.01 -8.62
C ILE A 146 8.63 8.80 -7.86
N GLN A 147 8.38 7.73 -8.60
CA GLN A 147 7.80 6.51 -8.06
C GLN A 147 8.75 5.35 -8.31
N ARG A 148 9.01 4.52 -7.27
CA ARG A 148 9.82 3.31 -7.39
C ARG A 148 9.10 2.09 -6.85
N LEU A 149 9.15 0.99 -7.62
CA LEU A 149 8.68 -0.33 -7.22
C LEU A 149 9.87 -1.26 -7.07
N TYR A 150 10.16 -1.67 -5.85
CA TYR A 150 11.27 -2.57 -5.52
C TYR A 150 10.77 -4.01 -5.51
N GLN A 151 11.30 -4.86 -6.40
CA GLN A 151 10.94 -6.28 -6.46
C GLN A 151 12.13 -7.13 -6.93
N GLY A 152 12.28 -8.33 -6.37
CA GLY A 152 13.32 -9.28 -6.76
C GLY A 152 14.73 -8.74 -6.49
N ASN A 153 15.49 -8.46 -7.55
CA ASN A 153 16.88 -8.02 -7.48
C ASN A 153 17.09 -6.56 -7.94
N GLY A 154 16.05 -5.76 -7.98
CA GLY A 154 16.11 -4.37 -8.48
C GLY A 154 14.87 -3.56 -8.16
N TYR A 155 14.72 -2.48 -8.91
CA TYR A 155 13.50 -1.65 -8.89
C TYR A 155 13.15 -1.18 -10.31
N GLN A 156 11.91 -0.78 -10.48
CA GLN A 156 11.42 -0.02 -11.64
C GLN A 156 11.12 1.40 -11.18
N GLU A 157 11.37 2.39 -12.03
CA GLU A 157 11.14 3.79 -11.74
C GLU A 157 10.22 4.41 -12.79
N GLN A 158 9.30 5.26 -12.34
CA GLN A 158 8.48 6.12 -13.18
C GLN A 158 8.62 7.56 -12.68
N VAL A 159 8.86 8.50 -13.60
CA VAL A 159 9.01 9.91 -13.27
C VAL A 159 8.01 10.73 -14.07
N THR A 160 7.16 11.49 -13.38
CA THR A 160 6.27 12.48 -13.96
C THR A 160 6.83 13.86 -13.67
N ILE A 161 7.22 14.61 -14.70
CA ILE A 161 7.89 15.91 -14.56
C ILE A 161 6.84 17.04 -14.64
N LYS A 162 6.94 17.99 -13.70
CA LYS A 162 6.13 19.23 -13.70
C LYS A 162 6.29 20.01 -15.00
N ASP A 163 5.23 20.66 -15.40
CA ASP A 163 5.18 21.60 -16.55
C ASP A 163 5.65 21.05 -17.91
N LYS A 164 5.95 19.76 -18.03
CA LYS A 164 6.14 19.16 -19.34
C LYS A 164 4.77 18.88 -19.98
N ALA A 165 4.50 19.60 -21.07
CA ALA A 165 3.51 19.19 -22.02
C ALA A 165 3.85 17.76 -22.45
N ARG A 166 2.91 16.86 -22.21
CA ARG A 166 2.83 15.44 -22.49
C ARG A 166 3.82 14.97 -23.57
N ILE A 167 4.80 14.18 -23.17
CA ILE A 167 5.36 13.19 -24.09
C ILE A 167 4.26 12.13 -24.25
N GLU A 168 3.85 11.83 -25.49
CA GLU A 168 2.82 10.83 -25.77
C GLU A 168 3.16 9.52 -25.07
N GLY A 169 2.27 9.06 -24.16
CA GLY A 169 2.44 7.84 -23.37
C GLY A 169 2.60 8.04 -21.86
N GLU A 170 3.10 9.18 -21.38
CA GLU A 170 3.12 9.52 -19.96
C GLU A 170 1.85 10.28 -19.56
N ASN A 171 1.13 9.77 -18.58
CA ASN A 171 -0.22 10.23 -18.26
C ASN A 171 -0.29 11.02 -16.94
N PRO A 172 0.15 12.32 -16.88
CA PRO A 172 -0.15 13.18 -15.73
C PRO A 172 -1.65 13.46 -15.59
N GLY A 173 -2.46 13.17 -16.62
CA GLY A 173 -3.91 13.12 -16.55
C GLY A 173 -4.43 11.97 -15.66
N ASN A 174 -3.63 10.96 -15.40
CA ASN A 174 -4.08 9.85 -14.58
C ASN A 174 -4.25 10.25 -13.11
N ILE A 175 -3.30 10.96 -12.50
CA ILE A 175 -3.39 11.37 -11.08
C ILE A 175 -4.54 12.36 -10.86
N ALA A 176 -4.70 13.36 -11.73
CA ALA A 176 -5.82 14.29 -11.63
C ALA A 176 -7.18 13.59 -11.85
N TRP A 177 -7.24 12.62 -12.75
CA TRP A 177 -8.41 11.79 -12.95
C TRP A 177 -8.68 10.91 -11.72
N ILE A 178 -7.64 10.27 -11.14
CA ILE A 178 -7.76 9.46 -9.92
C ILE A 178 -8.28 10.32 -8.78
N MET A 179 -7.76 11.54 -8.58
CA MET A 179 -8.27 12.48 -7.57
C MET A 179 -9.76 12.78 -7.75
N SER A 180 -10.19 13.05 -8.99
CA SER A 180 -11.61 13.29 -9.29
C SER A 180 -12.45 12.05 -9.02
N HIS A 181 -11.95 10.88 -9.40
CA HIS A 181 -12.64 9.61 -9.19
C HIS A 181 -12.75 9.23 -7.71
N ILE A 182 -11.71 9.45 -6.89
CA ILE A 182 -11.74 9.28 -5.44
C ILE A 182 -12.83 10.15 -4.83
N LYS A 183 -12.89 11.43 -5.19
CA LYS A 183 -13.93 12.36 -4.70
C LYS A 183 -15.34 11.87 -5.03
N GLN A 184 -15.55 11.47 -6.28
CA GLN A 184 -16.85 10.98 -6.74
C GLN A 184 -17.28 9.71 -6.02
N MET A 185 -16.37 8.72 -5.90
CA MET A 185 -16.70 7.44 -5.26
C MET A 185 -16.92 7.62 -3.75
N SER A 186 -16.09 8.40 -3.07
CA SER A 186 -16.30 8.69 -1.65
C SER A 186 -17.66 9.33 -1.39
N LYS A 187 -18.05 10.31 -2.21
CA LYS A 187 -19.37 10.96 -2.10
C LYS A 187 -20.53 9.97 -2.28
N ILE A 188 -20.44 9.08 -3.27
CA ILE A 188 -21.48 8.04 -3.48
C ILE A 188 -21.59 7.13 -2.25
N LEU A 189 -20.45 6.73 -1.65
CA LEU A 189 -20.45 5.87 -0.47
C LEU A 189 -21.01 6.58 0.77
N GLU A 190 -20.68 7.86 0.97
CA GLU A 190 -21.24 8.71 2.03
C GLU A 190 -22.78 8.84 1.91
N GLU A 191 -23.27 9.08 0.69
CA GLU A 191 -24.69 9.15 0.40
C GLU A 191 -25.39 7.81 0.71
N LYS A 192 -24.79 6.68 0.31
CA LYS A 192 -25.31 5.35 0.59
C LYS A 192 -25.28 4.99 2.07
N GLU A 193 -24.23 5.36 2.79
CA GLU A 193 -24.17 5.17 4.24
C GLU A 193 -25.27 5.98 4.95
N ALA A 194 -25.52 7.20 4.51
CA ALA A 194 -26.58 8.04 5.08
C ALA A 194 -27.97 7.44 4.85
N GLU A 195 -28.20 6.78 3.71
CA GLU A 195 -29.45 6.06 3.43
C GLU A 195 -29.65 4.82 4.35
N ILE A 196 -28.56 4.13 4.72
CA ILE A 196 -28.59 2.88 5.52
C ILE A 196 -28.64 3.16 7.03
N LYS A 197 -28.02 4.25 7.52
CA LYS A 197 -27.97 4.63 8.95
C LYS A 197 -29.32 4.81 9.68
N PRO A 198 -30.46 5.08 9.03
CA PRO A 198 -31.76 5.14 9.74
C PRO A 198 -32.22 3.78 10.33
N PHE A 199 -31.66 2.67 9.90
CA PHE A 199 -31.98 1.36 10.47
C PHE A 199 -31.09 1.01 11.68
N LYS A 200 -31.11 1.84 12.73
CA LYS A 200 -30.62 1.40 14.04
C LYS A 200 -31.63 0.42 14.62
N PHE A 201 -31.25 -0.84 14.66
CA PHE A 201 -31.93 -1.82 15.49
C PHE A 201 -31.82 -1.37 16.95
N TRP A 202 -32.96 -1.23 17.60
CA TRP A 202 -33.12 -0.99 19.03
C TRP A 202 -32.73 -2.24 19.81
#